data_27860b94db809e184aa0736e22492f96
#
_entry.id   27860b94db809e184aa0736e22492f96
#
_cell.length_a   1.000
_cell.length_b   1.000
_cell.length_c   1.000
_cell.angle_alpha   90.00
_cell.angle_beta   90.00
_cell.angle_gamma   90.00
#
_symmetry.space_group_name_H-M   'P 1'
#
loop_
_entity.id
_entity.type
_entity.pdbx_description
1 polymer ?
#
loop_
_entity_poly.entity_id
_entity_poly.type
_entity_poly.pdbx_seq_one_letter_code
_entity_poly.pdbx_strand_id
1 'polypeptide(L)'
;NIVGGCCGTTPETIRAIAAALRNRPPVKRQFSAEGRMVIEEVTAEPLTAAHPVASGFFQKLETEFAVTCEIDPPKGPDAREAVDAARALKQAGASAVDIADNPMARVRVSSMALAHFVQQETGLSTILHMTCRDRNLLALQSELLGAALLGVDGILALSGDPTAIGDFPAATSVNDVNVVG
;
A
#
# COMPACT_ATOMS: atom_id res chain seq x y z
N ASN A 1 11.93 -2.42 9.42
CA ASN A 1 10.85 -2.96 10.26
C ASN A 1 9.63 -2.03 10.16
N ILE A 2 8.49 -2.59 9.77
CA ILE A 2 7.22 -1.88 9.63
C ILE A 2 6.25 -2.45 10.65
N VAL A 3 5.52 -1.60 11.35
CA VAL A 3 4.41 -1.97 12.23
C VAL A 3 3.20 -1.14 11.84
N GLY A 4 2.08 -1.79 11.65
CA GLY A 4 0.84 -1.18 11.24
C GLY A 4 -0.34 -1.61 12.10
N GLY A 5 -1.47 -0.97 11.87
CA GLY A 5 -2.74 -1.33 12.47
C GLY A 5 -3.70 -1.87 11.41
N CYS A 6 -4.60 -2.74 11.83
CA CYS A 6 -5.68 -3.33 11.03
C CYS A 6 -7.03 -3.06 11.70
N CYS A 7 -8.05 -3.82 11.35
CA CYS A 7 -9.44 -3.66 11.80
C CYS A 7 -9.56 -3.32 13.30
N GLY A 8 -10.26 -2.24 13.61
CA GLY A 8 -10.45 -1.75 14.98
C GLY A 8 -9.29 -0.92 15.54
N THR A 9 -8.23 -0.67 14.78
CA THR A 9 -7.15 0.23 15.19
C THR A 9 -7.66 1.69 15.17
N THR A 10 -7.40 2.41 16.23
CA THR A 10 -7.77 3.82 16.38
C THR A 10 -6.54 4.73 16.32
N PRO A 11 -6.69 6.05 16.09
CA PRO A 11 -5.57 6.99 16.18
C PRO A 11 -4.82 6.94 17.52
N GLU A 12 -5.51 6.63 18.62
CA GLU A 12 -4.89 6.45 19.95
C GLU A 12 -3.98 5.22 19.96
N THR A 13 -4.41 4.11 19.35
CA THR A 13 -3.60 2.90 19.19
C THR A 13 -2.34 3.19 18.38
N ILE A 14 -2.46 3.91 17.25
CA ILE A 14 -1.31 4.30 16.42
C ILE A 14 -0.35 5.20 17.20
N ARG A 15 -0.88 6.16 17.96
CA ARG A 15 -0.05 7.02 18.81
C ARG A 15 0.72 6.22 19.86
N ALA A 16 0.09 5.23 20.49
CA ALA A 16 0.74 4.36 21.47
C ALA A 16 1.83 3.49 20.82
N ILE A 17 1.58 2.91 19.64
CA ILE A 17 2.57 2.14 18.88
C ILE A 17 3.75 3.02 18.48
N ALA A 18 3.48 4.19 17.90
CA ALA A 18 4.52 5.13 17.49
C ALA A 18 5.38 5.59 18.68
N ALA A 19 4.76 5.85 19.84
CA ALA A 19 5.47 6.22 21.06
C ALA A 19 6.35 5.08 21.61
N ALA A 20 5.84 3.84 21.59
CA ALA A 20 6.56 2.67 22.10
C ALA A 20 7.78 2.29 21.22
N LEU A 21 7.72 2.59 19.92
CA LEU A 21 8.75 2.24 18.95
C LEU A 21 9.70 3.39 18.62
N ARG A 22 9.39 4.60 19.04
CA ARG A 22 10.23 5.79 18.81
C ARG A 22 11.64 5.54 19.36
N ASN A 23 12.66 5.80 18.54
CA ASN A 23 14.08 5.62 18.87
C ASN A 23 14.51 4.16 19.06
N ARG A 24 13.73 3.17 18.65
CA ARG A 24 14.19 1.77 18.60
C ARG A 24 14.87 1.50 17.26
N PRO A 25 16.11 0.97 17.24
CA PRO A 25 16.76 0.60 15.99
C PRO A 25 16.01 -0.58 15.34
N PRO A 26 15.95 -0.62 14.00
CA PRO A 26 15.41 -1.76 13.29
C PRO A 26 16.18 -3.05 13.59
N VAL A 27 15.48 -4.15 13.79
CA VAL A 27 16.14 -5.46 13.95
C VAL A 27 16.57 -5.94 12.57
N LYS A 28 17.88 -6.14 12.35
CA LYS A 28 18.38 -6.76 11.13
C LYS A 28 17.99 -8.24 11.14
N ARG A 29 17.03 -8.62 10.26
CA ARG A 29 16.71 -10.02 10.04
C ARG A 29 17.73 -10.60 9.06
N GLN A 30 18.43 -11.65 9.47
CA GLN A 30 19.20 -12.49 8.54
C GLN A 30 18.21 -13.50 7.95
N PHE A 31 17.95 -13.38 6.66
CA PHE A 31 17.23 -14.42 5.94
C PHE A 31 18.25 -15.50 5.57
N SER A 32 18.06 -16.72 6.04
CA SER A 32 18.84 -17.87 5.58
C SER A 32 18.51 -18.14 4.11
N ALA A 33 19.54 -18.40 3.31
CA ALA A 33 19.49 -18.49 1.85
C ALA A 33 18.85 -19.79 1.30
N GLU A 34 18.07 -20.51 2.09
CA GLU A 34 17.38 -21.74 1.68
C GLU A 34 15.96 -21.41 1.21
N GLY A 35 15.84 -21.01 -0.01
CA GLY A 35 14.58 -20.63 -0.65
C GLY A 35 14.76 -19.64 -1.80
N ARG A 36 15.94 -19.67 -2.42
CA ARG A 36 16.25 -18.79 -3.55
C ARG A 36 15.47 -19.24 -4.77
N MET A 37 14.35 -18.57 -5.05
CA MET A 37 13.82 -18.53 -6.41
C MET A 37 14.83 -17.75 -7.25
N VAL A 38 15.47 -18.43 -8.20
CA VAL A 38 16.31 -17.77 -9.21
C VAL A 38 15.34 -17.09 -10.17
N ILE A 39 15.08 -15.80 -9.93
CA ILE A 39 14.48 -14.96 -10.97
C ILE A 39 15.62 -14.74 -11.97
N GLU A 40 15.50 -15.29 -13.19
CA GLU A 40 16.36 -14.88 -14.28
C GLU A 40 16.30 -13.36 -14.37
N GLU A 41 17.45 -12.71 -14.22
CA GLU A 41 17.56 -11.27 -14.41
C GLU A 41 17.13 -10.95 -15.85
N VAL A 42 15.90 -10.50 -16.00
CA VAL A 42 15.55 -9.74 -17.19
C VAL A 42 16.38 -8.46 -17.09
N THR A 43 17.43 -8.38 -17.89
CA THR A 43 18.21 -7.15 -18.07
C THR A 43 17.32 -6.13 -18.78
N ALA A 44 16.36 -5.57 -18.05
CA ALA A 44 15.71 -4.36 -18.49
C ALA A 44 16.70 -3.22 -18.27
N GLU A 45 17.05 -2.51 -19.35
CA GLU A 45 17.75 -1.25 -19.19
C GLU A 45 16.97 -0.39 -18.18
N PRO A 46 17.66 0.21 -17.20
CA PRO A 46 16.96 1.05 -16.23
C PRO A 46 16.27 2.16 -17.00
N LEU A 47 14.95 2.20 -16.87
CA LEU A 47 14.19 3.38 -17.27
C LEU A 47 14.80 4.54 -16.48
N THR A 48 15.55 5.39 -17.18
CA THR A 48 16.05 6.65 -16.64
C THR A 48 14.87 7.61 -16.49
N ALA A 49 13.91 7.26 -15.67
CA ALA A 49 12.90 8.18 -15.21
C ALA A 49 13.57 9.11 -14.22
N ALA A 50 13.78 10.34 -14.63
CA ALA A 50 14.29 11.41 -13.81
C ALA A 50 13.25 11.87 -12.77
N HIS A 51 12.79 10.93 -11.92
CA HIS A 51 12.11 11.26 -10.69
C HIS A 51 12.95 10.70 -9.55
N PRO A 52 13.36 11.53 -8.60
CA PRO A 52 14.01 11.05 -7.39
C PRO A 52 12.96 10.25 -6.60
N VAL A 53 12.80 8.98 -6.93
CA VAL A 53 11.94 8.08 -6.18
C VAL A 53 12.78 7.42 -5.11
N ALA A 54 13.11 8.18 -4.10
CA ALA A 54 13.19 7.63 -2.79
C ALA A 54 12.22 8.45 -1.97
N SER A 55 10.99 7.99 -1.89
CA SER A 55 10.07 8.59 -0.94
C SER A 55 10.76 8.55 0.42
N GLY A 56 10.66 9.66 1.16
CA GLY A 56 11.26 9.74 2.49
C GLY A 56 10.78 8.62 3.43
N PHE A 57 9.72 7.90 3.06
CA PHE A 57 9.19 6.75 3.76
C PHE A 57 10.16 5.55 3.72
N PHE A 58 10.57 5.10 2.52
CA PHE A 58 11.47 3.94 2.42
C PHE A 58 12.87 4.21 2.99
N GLN A 59 13.36 5.44 2.86
CA GLN A 59 14.63 5.83 3.51
C GLN A 59 14.55 5.74 5.03
N LYS A 60 13.42 6.11 5.63
CA LYS A 60 13.20 5.98 7.08
C LYS A 60 13.18 4.54 7.55
N LEU A 61 12.77 3.57 6.73
CA LEU A 61 12.73 2.15 7.11
C LEU A 61 14.11 1.58 7.45
N GLU A 62 15.19 2.20 6.99
CA GLU A 62 16.56 1.75 7.28
C GLU A 62 16.99 2.14 8.70
N THR A 63 16.43 3.20 9.24
CA THR A 63 16.89 3.82 10.50
C THR A 63 15.82 3.90 11.59
N GLU A 64 14.54 3.87 11.22
CA GLU A 64 13.41 4.08 12.12
C GLU A 64 12.37 2.96 12.01
N PHE A 65 11.54 2.80 13.04
CA PHE A 65 10.30 2.05 12.92
C PHE A 65 9.26 2.89 12.17
N ALA A 66 8.71 2.33 11.09
CA ALA A 66 7.55 2.89 10.44
C ALA A 66 6.27 2.27 11.00
N VAL A 67 5.30 3.12 11.26
CA VAL A 67 3.94 2.71 11.65
C VAL A 67 3.03 3.05 10.50
N THR A 68 2.35 2.03 9.96
CA THR A 68 1.36 2.21 8.91
C THR A 68 -0.03 1.82 9.41
N CYS A 69 -1.06 2.36 8.79
CA CYS A 69 -2.44 2.05 9.13
C CYS A 69 -3.27 1.99 7.86
N GLU A 70 -4.09 0.95 7.76
CA GLU A 70 -4.97 0.76 6.61
C GLU A 70 -6.16 1.71 6.66
N ILE A 71 -6.51 2.25 5.49
CA ILE A 71 -7.72 3.04 5.24
C ILE A 71 -8.51 2.38 4.12
N ASP A 72 -9.77 2.08 4.39
CA ASP A 72 -10.71 1.63 3.37
C ASP A 72 -11.15 2.81 2.50
N PRO A 73 -11.06 2.70 1.16
CA PRO A 73 -11.67 3.70 0.30
C PRO A 73 -13.19 3.76 0.49
N PRO A 74 -13.81 4.95 0.33
CA PRO A 74 -15.26 5.12 0.47
C PRO A 74 -16.03 4.39 -0.64
N LYS A 75 -17.31 4.12 -0.38
CA LYS A 75 -18.23 3.50 -1.37
C LYS A 75 -18.66 4.48 -2.47
N GLY A 76 -18.58 5.76 -2.21
CA GLY A 76 -18.98 6.82 -3.11
C GLY A 76 -17.87 7.84 -3.33
N PRO A 77 -18.03 8.82 -4.20
CA PRO A 77 -16.95 9.73 -4.64
C PRO A 77 -16.55 10.80 -3.61
N ASP A 78 -17.03 10.69 -2.38
CA ASP A 78 -16.67 11.61 -1.29
C ASP A 78 -15.51 11.02 -0.46
N ALA A 79 -14.33 11.61 -0.61
CA ALA A 79 -13.12 11.16 0.07
C ALA A 79 -12.85 11.89 1.41
N ARG A 80 -13.72 12.83 1.84
CA ARG A 80 -13.45 13.70 3.00
C ARG A 80 -13.18 12.92 4.27
N GLU A 81 -13.98 11.90 4.59
CA GLU A 81 -13.80 11.08 5.78
C GLU A 81 -12.46 10.34 5.78
N ALA A 82 -12.07 9.77 4.64
CA ALA A 82 -10.80 9.07 4.50
C ALA A 82 -9.60 10.01 4.61
N VAL A 83 -9.68 11.21 4.04
CA VAL A 83 -8.65 12.25 4.14
C VAL A 83 -8.53 12.75 5.58
N ASP A 84 -9.65 12.97 6.28
CA ASP A 84 -9.64 13.39 7.69
C ASP A 84 -9.07 12.29 8.60
N ALA A 85 -9.38 11.02 8.32
CA ALA A 85 -8.76 9.89 9.00
C ALA A 85 -7.23 9.87 8.77
N ALA A 86 -6.78 10.03 7.52
CA ALA A 86 -5.35 10.11 7.21
C ALA A 86 -4.65 11.28 7.95
N ARG A 87 -5.32 12.42 8.03
CA ARG A 87 -4.82 13.59 8.75
C ARG A 87 -4.67 13.31 10.26
N ALA A 88 -5.68 12.66 10.85
CA ALA A 88 -5.64 12.24 12.25
C ALA A 88 -4.54 11.21 12.52
N LEU A 89 -4.37 10.22 11.62
CA LEU A 89 -3.30 9.22 11.71
C LEU A 89 -1.91 9.84 11.62
N LYS A 90 -1.72 10.81 10.71
CA LYS A 90 -0.47 11.58 10.64
C LYS A 90 -0.15 12.29 11.95
N GLN A 91 -1.15 12.97 12.54
CA GLN A 91 -1.00 13.62 13.83
C GLN A 91 -0.71 12.64 14.98
N ALA A 92 -1.23 11.41 14.87
CA ALA A 92 -0.96 10.34 15.82
C ALA A 92 0.44 9.70 15.66
N GLY A 93 1.16 10.01 14.58
CA GLY A 93 2.53 9.54 14.34
C GLY A 93 2.63 8.40 13.32
N ALA A 94 1.61 8.16 12.52
CA ALA A 94 1.72 7.25 11.39
C ALA A 94 2.75 7.77 10.38
N SER A 95 3.55 6.88 9.84
CA SER A 95 4.57 7.16 8.81
C SER A 95 3.98 7.10 7.41
N ALA A 96 2.99 6.23 7.22
CA ALA A 96 2.25 6.06 5.97
C ALA A 96 0.84 5.53 6.26
N VAL A 97 -0.01 5.56 5.25
CA VAL A 97 -1.27 4.81 5.23
C VAL A 97 -1.29 3.81 4.10
N ASP A 98 -1.87 2.65 4.36
CA ASP A 98 -2.14 1.62 3.39
C ASP A 98 -3.55 1.83 2.85
N ILE A 99 -3.72 1.87 1.54
CA ILE A 99 -5.03 2.10 0.91
C ILE A 99 -5.54 0.79 0.32
N ALA A 100 -6.62 0.27 0.89
CA ALA A 100 -7.19 -1.02 0.50
C ALA A 100 -7.73 -1.01 -0.95
N ASP A 101 -7.62 -2.14 -1.65
CA ASP A 101 -8.11 -2.32 -3.02
C ASP A 101 -9.33 -3.24 -3.06
N ASN A 102 -10.52 -2.65 -3.11
CA ASN A 102 -11.81 -3.35 -3.12
C ASN A 102 -11.88 -4.47 -2.05
N PRO A 103 -11.67 -4.16 -0.77
CA PRO A 103 -11.65 -5.15 0.30
C PRO A 103 -12.94 -5.96 0.33
N MET A 104 -12.84 -7.26 0.64
CA MET A 104 -13.94 -8.23 0.60
C MET A 104 -14.64 -8.32 -0.76
N ALA A 105 -13.93 -8.04 -1.85
CA ALA A 105 -14.47 -7.98 -3.21
C ALA A 105 -15.68 -7.03 -3.35
N ARG A 106 -15.71 -5.96 -2.57
CA ARG A 106 -16.75 -4.92 -2.60
C ARG A 106 -16.25 -3.67 -3.29
N VAL A 107 -17.09 -3.10 -4.14
CA VAL A 107 -16.74 -1.89 -4.92
C VAL A 107 -16.47 -0.71 -4.00
N ARG A 108 -15.33 -0.08 -4.21
CA ARG A 108 -14.87 1.14 -3.55
C ARG A 108 -14.34 2.13 -4.58
N VAL A 109 -14.11 3.35 -4.15
CA VAL A 109 -13.29 4.29 -4.91
C VAL A 109 -11.92 3.67 -5.19
N SER A 110 -11.37 3.93 -6.37
CA SER A 110 -10.02 3.48 -6.73
C SER A 110 -9.01 3.82 -5.65
N SER A 111 -8.28 2.81 -5.18
CA SER A 111 -7.22 2.98 -4.19
C SER A 111 -6.17 3.99 -4.67
N MET A 112 -5.83 3.99 -5.96
CA MET A 112 -4.90 4.95 -6.57
C MET A 112 -5.43 6.39 -6.51
N ALA A 113 -6.70 6.60 -6.82
CA ALA A 113 -7.31 7.93 -6.74
C ALA A 113 -7.30 8.43 -5.29
N LEU A 114 -7.68 7.59 -4.32
CA LEU A 114 -7.65 7.97 -2.91
C LEU A 114 -6.23 8.24 -2.42
N ALA A 115 -5.24 7.43 -2.82
CA ALA A 115 -3.84 7.65 -2.47
C ALA A 115 -3.37 9.04 -2.91
N HIS A 116 -3.68 9.42 -4.15
CA HIS A 116 -3.36 10.76 -4.66
C HIS A 116 -3.99 11.88 -3.81
N PHE A 117 -5.29 11.77 -3.49
CA PHE A 117 -5.95 12.76 -2.63
C PHE A 117 -5.33 12.83 -1.23
N VAL A 118 -5.05 11.70 -0.62
CA VAL A 118 -4.41 11.66 0.70
C VAL A 118 -3.04 12.31 0.68
N GLN A 119 -2.20 12.02 -0.32
CA GLN A 119 -0.89 12.64 -0.46
C GLN A 119 -0.99 14.16 -0.63
N GLN A 120 -1.87 14.64 -1.52
CA GLN A 120 -2.04 16.06 -1.78
C GLN A 120 -2.54 16.84 -0.55
N GLU A 121 -3.52 16.28 0.16
CA GLU A 121 -4.18 16.96 1.27
C GLU A 121 -3.41 16.85 2.60
N THR A 122 -2.62 15.80 2.77
CA THR A 122 -1.96 15.53 4.05
C THR A 122 -0.44 15.51 3.99
N GLY A 123 0.15 15.27 2.81
CA GLY A 123 1.57 15.00 2.64
C GLY A 123 2.01 13.74 3.40
N LEU A 124 1.09 12.80 3.67
CA LEU A 124 1.40 11.51 4.28
C LEU A 124 1.77 10.53 3.17
N SER A 125 2.78 9.72 3.39
CA SER A 125 3.16 8.64 2.48
C SER A 125 2.04 7.62 2.32
N THR A 126 1.89 7.06 1.11
CA THR A 126 0.85 6.08 0.82
C THR A 126 1.43 4.79 0.27
N ILE A 127 0.85 3.68 0.72
CA ILE A 127 1.10 2.35 0.21
C ILE A 127 -0.18 1.87 -0.45
N LEU A 128 -0.12 1.56 -1.73
CA LEU A 128 -1.26 1.14 -2.52
C LEU A 128 -1.42 -0.37 -2.43
N HIS A 129 -2.56 -0.86 -1.96
CA HIS A 129 -2.92 -2.25 -2.18
C HIS A 129 -3.25 -2.45 -3.66
N MET A 130 -2.73 -3.51 -4.25
CA MET A 130 -3.00 -3.86 -5.65
C MET A 130 -3.28 -5.35 -5.75
N THR A 131 -4.51 -5.68 -6.15
CA THR A 131 -4.95 -7.07 -6.29
C THR A 131 -4.78 -7.57 -7.71
N CYS A 132 -4.40 -8.84 -7.87
CA CYS A 132 -4.37 -9.53 -9.16
C CYS A 132 -5.76 -9.98 -9.62
N ARG A 133 -6.75 -9.98 -8.73
CA ARG A 133 -8.11 -10.50 -8.98
C ARG A 133 -8.81 -9.84 -10.16
N ASP A 134 -8.76 -8.52 -10.24
CA ASP A 134 -9.60 -7.74 -11.15
C ASP A 134 -8.84 -7.24 -12.39
N ARG A 135 -7.54 -7.52 -12.47
CA ARG A 135 -6.64 -6.93 -13.48
C ARG A 135 -5.88 -7.99 -14.24
N ASN A 136 -5.89 -7.88 -15.57
CA ASN A 136 -4.96 -8.64 -16.40
C ASN A 136 -3.55 -8.03 -16.32
N LEU A 137 -2.56 -8.73 -16.86
CA LEU A 137 -1.16 -8.30 -16.83
C LEU A 137 -0.95 -6.90 -17.42
N LEU A 138 -1.67 -6.57 -18.50
CA LEU A 138 -1.58 -5.25 -19.13
C LEU A 138 -2.10 -4.14 -18.19
N ALA A 139 -3.25 -4.39 -17.54
CA ALA A 139 -3.82 -3.45 -16.57
C ALA A 139 -2.91 -3.29 -15.35
N LEU A 140 -2.34 -4.38 -14.81
CA LEU A 140 -1.39 -4.31 -13.69
C LEU A 140 -0.18 -3.45 -14.02
N GLN A 141 0.43 -3.63 -15.20
CA GLN A 141 1.57 -2.82 -15.63
C GLN A 141 1.19 -1.34 -15.79
N SER A 142 0.04 -1.06 -16.40
CA SER A 142 -0.45 0.31 -16.56
C SER A 142 -0.70 1.00 -15.21
N GLU A 143 -1.31 0.29 -14.25
CA GLU A 143 -1.56 0.80 -12.91
C GLU A 143 -0.25 1.06 -12.14
N LEU A 144 0.76 0.18 -12.28
CA LEU A 144 2.07 0.38 -11.66
C LEU A 144 2.78 1.64 -12.21
N LEU A 145 2.72 1.85 -13.54
CA LEU A 145 3.24 3.07 -14.16
C LEU A 145 2.47 4.31 -13.68
N GLY A 146 1.15 4.20 -13.55
CA GLY A 146 0.31 5.26 -13.00
C GLY A 146 0.64 5.60 -11.55
N ALA A 147 0.81 4.60 -10.71
CA ALA A 147 1.21 4.76 -9.32
C ALA A 147 2.58 5.48 -9.21
N ALA A 148 3.55 5.07 -10.02
CA ALA A 148 4.86 5.71 -10.08
C ALA A 148 4.76 7.18 -10.53
N LEU A 149 3.93 7.47 -11.56
CA LEU A 149 3.71 8.83 -12.04
C LEU A 149 3.07 9.73 -10.98
N LEU A 150 2.16 9.20 -10.17
CA LEU A 150 1.50 9.92 -9.08
C LEU A 150 2.36 10.02 -7.82
N GLY A 151 3.54 9.40 -7.79
CA GLY A 151 4.44 9.43 -6.65
C GLY A 151 3.94 8.61 -5.46
N VAL A 152 3.24 7.51 -5.72
CA VAL A 152 2.86 6.55 -4.67
C VAL A 152 4.13 5.91 -4.10
N ASP A 153 4.24 5.87 -2.78
CA ASP A 153 5.48 5.46 -2.11
C ASP A 153 5.74 3.96 -2.18
N GLY A 154 4.69 3.14 -2.18
CA GLY A 154 4.84 1.69 -2.18
C GLY A 154 3.62 0.95 -2.70
N ILE A 155 3.83 -0.30 -3.08
CA ILE A 155 2.78 -1.23 -3.49
C ILE A 155 2.77 -2.43 -2.57
N LEU A 156 1.59 -2.79 -2.06
CA LEU A 156 1.34 -4.06 -1.39
C LEU A 156 0.60 -4.99 -2.36
N ALA A 157 1.34 -5.94 -2.94
CA ALA A 157 0.76 -6.91 -3.87
C ALA A 157 -0.09 -7.94 -3.12
N LEU A 158 -1.32 -8.16 -3.59
CA LEU A 158 -2.30 -9.05 -2.98
C LEU A 158 -2.99 -9.91 -4.04
N SER A 159 -3.42 -11.11 -3.67
CA SER A 159 -4.30 -11.91 -4.53
C SER A 159 -5.69 -11.30 -4.65
N GLY A 160 -6.17 -10.67 -3.58
CA GLY A 160 -7.54 -10.18 -3.43
C GLY A 160 -8.51 -11.26 -2.92
N ASP A 161 -9.59 -10.81 -2.29
CA ASP A 161 -10.65 -11.70 -1.81
C ASP A 161 -11.44 -12.32 -2.99
N PRO A 162 -11.97 -13.54 -2.86
CA PRO A 162 -12.78 -14.14 -3.90
C PRO A 162 -14.02 -13.30 -4.25
N THR A 163 -14.33 -13.15 -5.55
CA THR A 163 -15.53 -12.43 -6.01
C THR A 163 -16.82 -12.98 -5.43
N ALA A 164 -16.84 -14.29 -5.12
CA ALA A 164 -18.01 -14.99 -4.57
C ALA A 164 -18.56 -14.42 -3.25
N ILE A 165 -17.72 -13.69 -2.48
CA ILE A 165 -18.15 -13.07 -1.21
C ILE A 165 -18.48 -11.58 -1.35
N GLY A 166 -18.27 -11.01 -2.54
CA GLY A 166 -18.39 -9.57 -2.78
C GLY A 166 -19.74 -9.15 -3.36
N ASP A 167 -19.74 -7.92 -3.87
CA ASP A 167 -20.95 -7.29 -4.44
C ASP A 167 -21.40 -7.96 -5.74
N PHE A 168 -20.46 -8.57 -6.48
CA PHE A 168 -20.74 -9.21 -7.77
C PHE A 168 -20.17 -10.64 -7.80
N PRO A 169 -20.85 -11.64 -7.18
CA PRO A 169 -20.35 -13.01 -7.06
C PRO A 169 -20.06 -13.71 -8.40
N ALA A 170 -20.70 -13.27 -9.48
CA ALA A 170 -20.51 -13.80 -10.83
C ALA A 170 -19.44 -13.03 -11.64
N ALA A 171 -18.79 -12.04 -11.06
CA ALA A 171 -17.71 -11.33 -11.75
C ALA A 171 -16.53 -12.28 -12.02
N THR A 172 -15.93 -12.15 -13.19
CA THR A 172 -14.77 -12.96 -13.58
C THR A 172 -13.54 -12.52 -12.80
N SER A 173 -12.90 -13.45 -12.11
CA SER A 173 -11.56 -13.24 -11.58
C SER A 173 -10.54 -13.47 -12.69
N VAL A 174 -9.68 -12.49 -12.94
CA VAL A 174 -8.69 -12.52 -14.03
C VAL A 174 -7.49 -13.39 -13.61
N ASN A 175 -6.77 -12.95 -12.59
CA ASN A 175 -5.62 -13.66 -12.00
C ASN A 175 -4.60 -14.19 -13.05
N ASP A 176 -4.22 -13.37 -14.04
CA ASP A 176 -3.18 -13.73 -15.01
C ASP A 176 -1.84 -14.02 -14.30
N VAL A 177 -1.62 -13.38 -13.19
CA VAL A 177 -0.49 -13.59 -12.28
C VAL A 177 -1.00 -13.73 -10.84
N ASN A 178 -0.21 -14.35 -9.98
CA ASN A 178 -0.44 -14.35 -8.54
C ASN A 178 0.59 -13.43 -7.85
N VAL A 179 0.49 -13.28 -6.53
CA VAL A 179 1.38 -12.38 -5.76
C VAL A 179 2.86 -12.79 -5.76
N VAL A 180 3.19 -13.95 -6.25
CA VAL A 180 4.55 -14.48 -6.30
C VAL A 180 5.12 -14.43 -7.72
N GLY A 181 4.27 -14.23 -8.73
CA GLY A 181 4.62 -14.15 -10.16
C GLY A 181 3.92 -15.19 -11.01
#